data_1f9def9961d1269b0a6afdae2170dd77
#
_entry.id   1f9def9961d1269b0a6afdae2170dd77
#
_cell.length_a   1.000
_cell.length_b   1.000
_cell.length_c   1.000
_cell.angle_alpha   90.00
_cell.angle_beta   90.00
_cell.angle_gamma   90.00
#
_symmetry.space_group_name_H-M   'P 1'
#
loop_
_entity.id
_entity.type
_entity.pdbx_description
1 polymer ?
#
loop_
_entity_poly.entity_id
_entity_poly.type
_entity_poly.pdbx_seq_one_letter_code
_entity_poly.pdbx_strand_id
1 'polypeptide(L)'
;ASFDVSFIAHNAEELGLPFDPTVLDTVTLARVLLPQLNRYKLDTVAKALNVSLENHHRAVDDAGATAEIFVAFLKMLKERDISTLDELNKLSELDEEGIKKLPTYHIIILAKNDVGRVNLYRLVSWAHINYFHRVPRIPKSVLAKYREGLIIGSACEAGELFQAVVRGVPDSELGRIVNFYDYLEIQPIGNNAFMIRNEDSSVQNEEDLRDLNRRIVRLGEQFQKPVCATCDVHFLDPEDEVYRRIIMAGKGFKDCDEQAPLYLRTTEEMLEEFAYLGPDKAQEVVVTNTRFIADQCELISPVRPDKCPPVIENSDETLRNICYNRAHELYGEDLPEIVVERLERELNSIISNGFAVMYIIAQKLVWKSNADGYLVGSRGSVGSSLAATMSGITEVNPLPPLLT
;
A
#
# COMPACT_ATOMS: atom_id res chain seq x y z
N ALA A 1 -21.99 -7.16 -14.26
CA ALA A 1 -21.87 -8.63 -14.47
C ALA A 1 -21.86 -9.38 -13.13
N SER A 2 -21.06 -9.01 -12.12
CA SER A 2 -21.00 -9.75 -10.86
C SER A 2 -22.36 -9.88 -10.16
N PHE A 3 -23.16 -8.81 -10.11
CA PHE A 3 -24.51 -8.84 -9.55
C PHE A 3 -25.42 -9.79 -10.30
N ASP A 4 -25.46 -9.71 -11.61
CA ASP A 4 -26.35 -10.53 -12.46
C ASP A 4 -25.96 -12.00 -12.39
N VAL A 5 -24.66 -12.28 -12.40
CA VAL A 5 -24.12 -13.65 -12.33
C VAL A 5 -24.42 -14.28 -10.98
N SER A 6 -24.25 -13.57 -9.87
CA SER A 6 -24.56 -14.09 -8.54
C SER A 6 -26.06 -14.39 -8.36
N PHE A 7 -26.91 -13.52 -8.90
CA PHE A 7 -28.37 -13.75 -8.86
C PHE A 7 -28.78 -15.00 -9.65
N ILE A 8 -28.20 -15.20 -10.85
CA ILE A 8 -28.48 -16.39 -11.67
C ILE A 8 -27.88 -17.64 -11.03
N ALA A 9 -26.65 -17.55 -10.47
CA ALA A 9 -25.98 -18.66 -9.81
C ALA A 9 -26.79 -19.17 -8.60
N HIS A 10 -27.30 -18.26 -7.77
CA HIS A 10 -28.14 -18.62 -6.62
C HIS A 10 -29.42 -19.34 -7.05
N ASN A 11 -30.14 -18.83 -8.04
CA ASN A 11 -31.33 -19.49 -8.56
C ASN A 11 -31.04 -20.84 -9.24
N ALA A 12 -29.89 -20.97 -9.90
CA ALA A 12 -29.47 -22.25 -10.50
C ALA A 12 -29.15 -23.28 -9.41
N GLU A 13 -28.51 -22.89 -8.32
CA GLU A 13 -28.23 -23.73 -7.15
C GLU A 13 -29.54 -24.25 -6.51
N GLU A 14 -30.51 -23.34 -6.27
CA GLU A 14 -31.82 -23.71 -5.74
C GLU A 14 -32.57 -24.72 -6.62
N LEU A 15 -32.38 -24.64 -7.94
CA LEU A 15 -32.97 -25.52 -8.92
C LEU A 15 -32.16 -26.80 -9.22
N GLY A 16 -30.97 -26.92 -8.59
CA GLY A 16 -30.03 -28.03 -8.84
C GLY A 16 -29.45 -28.05 -10.26
N LEU A 17 -29.39 -26.91 -10.92
CA LEU A 17 -28.86 -26.74 -12.28
C LEU A 17 -27.39 -26.38 -12.26
N PRO A 18 -26.53 -26.96 -13.11
CA PRO A 18 -25.14 -26.56 -13.22
C PRO A 18 -25.05 -25.16 -13.81
N PHE A 19 -24.24 -24.29 -13.17
CA PHE A 19 -24.00 -22.93 -13.64
C PHE A 19 -22.51 -22.56 -13.44
N ASP A 20 -21.71 -22.72 -14.46
CA ASP A 20 -20.28 -22.34 -14.49
C ASP A 20 -19.94 -21.67 -15.82
N PRO A 21 -20.49 -20.46 -16.09
CA PRO A 21 -20.23 -19.75 -17.32
C PRO A 21 -18.90 -19.03 -17.31
N THR A 22 -18.29 -18.89 -18.48
CA THR A 22 -17.24 -17.87 -18.68
C THR A 22 -17.88 -16.49 -18.71
N VAL A 23 -17.48 -15.62 -17.80
CA VAL A 23 -18.06 -14.28 -17.64
C VAL A 23 -17.15 -13.22 -18.25
N LEU A 24 -17.73 -12.35 -19.09
CA LEU A 24 -17.10 -11.14 -19.60
C LEU A 24 -17.81 -9.93 -19.00
N ASP A 25 -17.05 -9.05 -18.36
CA ASP A 25 -17.58 -7.80 -17.80
C ASP A 25 -17.45 -6.65 -18.81
N THR A 26 -18.61 -6.08 -19.19
CA THR A 26 -18.67 -5.02 -20.18
C THR A 26 -18.04 -3.71 -19.71
N VAL A 27 -17.97 -3.45 -18.40
CA VAL A 27 -17.28 -2.28 -17.84
C VAL A 27 -15.77 -2.45 -18.00
N THR A 28 -15.26 -3.64 -17.79
CA THR A 28 -13.84 -3.95 -17.99
C THR A 28 -13.47 -3.84 -19.46
N LEU A 29 -14.30 -4.39 -20.37
CA LEU A 29 -14.12 -4.22 -21.81
C LEU A 29 -14.17 -2.74 -22.23
N ALA A 30 -15.12 -1.97 -21.69
CA ALA A 30 -15.21 -0.54 -22.00
C ALA A 30 -13.94 0.23 -21.60
N ARG A 31 -13.31 -0.10 -20.48
CA ARG A 31 -12.05 0.53 -20.07
C ARG A 31 -10.91 0.28 -21.06
N VAL A 32 -10.86 -0.91 -21.63
CA VAL A 32 -9.84 -1.30 -22.62
C VAL A 32 -10.13 -0.72 -24.00
N LEU A 33 -11.40 -0.76 -24.44
CA LEU A 33 -11.78 -0.39 -25.79
C LEU A 33 -12.07 1.10 -25.97
N LEU A 34 -12.46 1.80 -24.91
CA LEU A 34 -12.83 3.22 -24.88
C LEU A 34 -12.02 3.98 -23.80
N PRO A 35 -10.67 3.96 -23.85
CA PRO A 35 -9.83 4.55 -22.81
C PRO A 35 -9.99 6.07 -22.66
N GLN A 36 -10.57 6.73 -23.65
CA GLN A 36 -10.84 8.16 -23.65
C GLN A 36 -12.00 8.58 -22.72
N LEU A 37 -12.82 7.63 -22.24
CA LEU A 37 -13.93 7.94 -21.35
C LEU A 37 -13.46 8.15 -19.91
N ASN A 38 -13.98 9.20 -19.28
CA ASN A 38 -13.71 9.49 -17.86
C ASN A 38 -14.62 8.71 -16.89
N ARG A 39 -15.72 8.15 -17.38
CA ARG A 39 -16.71 7.38 -16.61
C ARG A 39 -17.25 6.24 -17.48
N TYR A 40 -17.55 5.11 -16.84
CA TYR A 40 -18.00 3.89 -17.51
C TYR A 40 -19.37 3.43 -17.00
N LYS A 41 -20.26 4.40 -16.68
CA LYS A 41 -21.68 4.11 -16.42
C LYS A 41 -22.36 3.69 -17.73
N LEU A 42 -23.43 2.88 -17.61
CA LEU A 42 -24.15 2.32 -18.76
C LEU A 42 -24.59 3.42 -19.76
N ASP A 43 -25.16 4.50 -19.27
CA ASP A 43 -25.57 5.65 -20.04
C ASP A 43 -24.42 6.31 -20.82
N THR A 44 -23.26 6.44 -20.18
CA THR A 44 -22.08 7.05 -20.78
C THR A 44 -21.50 6.17 -21.89
N VAL A 45 -21.42 4.85 -21.66
CA VAL A 45 -20.91 3.89 -22.64
C VAL A 45 -21.90 3.74 -23.81
N ALA A 46 -23.20 3.63 -23.53
CA ALA A 46 -24.24 3.58 -24.55
C ALA A 46 -24.17 4.81 -25.49
N LYS A 47 -24.08 6.00 -24.89
CA LYS A 47 -23.95 7.26 -25.67
C LYS A 47 -22.67 7.26 -26.54
N ALA A 48 -21.55 6.79 -26.02
CA ALA A 48 -20.28 6.74 -26.75
C ALA A 48 -20.32 5.78 -27.96
N LEU A 49 -21.13 4.74 -27.88
CA LEU A 49 -21.32 3.72 -28.92
C LEU A 49 -22.58 3.94 -29.77
N ASN A 50 -23.32 5.02 -29.57
CA ASN A 50 -24.61 5.33 -30.20
C ASN A 50 -25.65 4.20 -29.99
N VAL A 51 -25.65 3.57 -28.82
CA VAL A 51 -26.65 2.60 -28.40
C VAL A 51 -27.81 3.33 -27.74
N SER A 52 -29.06 2.99 -28.12
CA SER A 52 -30.25 3.59 -27.53
C SER A 52 -30.49 3.09 -26.09
N LEU A 53 -30.84 3.99 -25.17
CA LEU A 53 -31.17 3.68 -23.79
C LEU A 53 -32.37 4.56 -23.38
N GLU A 54 -33.58 4.14 -23.78
CA GLU A 54 -34.79 4.99 -23.68
C GLU A 54 -35.41 4.98 -22.29
N ASN A 55 -35.37 3.88 -21.53
CA ASN A 55 -35.98 3.75 -20.21
C ASN A 55 -34.97 3.26 -19.16
N HIS A 56 -33.96 4.06 -18.89
CA HIS A 56 -32.93 3.71 -17.89
C HIS A 56 -33.56 3.38 -16.52
N HIS A 57 -33.04 2.34 -15.87
CA HIS A 57 -33.54 1.71 -14.63
C HIS A 57 -34.67 0.69 -14.81
N ARG A 58 -35.01 0.27 -16.03
CA ARG A 58 -35.77 -0.97 -16.25
C ARG A 58 -34.80 -2.09 -16.61
N ALA A 59 -34.83 -3.16 -15.82
CA ALA A 59 -33.89 -4.30 -15.97
C ALA A 59 -33.80 -4.85 -17.39
N VAL A 60 -34.91 -4.91 -18.13
CA VAL A 60 -34.95 -5.39 -19.51
C VAL A 60 -34.28 -4.42 -20.47
N ASP A 61 -34.50 -3.11 -20.30
CA ASP A 61 -33.94 -2.09 -21.18
C ASP A 61 -32.42 -1.94 -20.91
N ASP A 62 -31.99 -1.99 -19.63
CA ASP A 62 -30.56 -1.99 -19.25
C ASP A 62 -29.85 -3.25 -19.77
N ALA A 63 -30.48 -4.42 -19.71
CA ALA A 63 -29.94 -5.65 -20.24
C ALA A 63 -29.83 -5.62 -21.78
N GLY A 64 -30.85 -5.09 -22.47
CA GLY A 64 -30.85 -4.89 -23.92
C GLY A 64 -29.71 -3.94 -24.35
N ALA A 65 -29.59 -2.79 -23.71
CA ALA A 65 -28.50 -1.85 -24.00
C ALA A 65 -27.10 -2.48 -23.73
N THR A 66 -26.97 -3.26 -22.64
CA THR A 66 -25.74 -3.99 -22.35
C THR A 66 -25.39 -5.00 -23.45
N ALA A 67 -26.39 -5.71 -23.98
CA ALA A 67 -26.19 -6.64 -25.09
C ALA A 67 -25.76 -5.92 -26.39
N GLU A 68 -26.38 -4.80 -26.71
CA GLU A 68 -26.00 -4.00 -27.89
C GLU A 68 -24.58 -3.41 -27.75
N ILE A 69 -24.22 -2.92 -26.55
CA ILE A 69 -22.86 -2.49 -26.23
C ILE A 69 -21.86 -3.63 -26.44
N PHE A 70 -22.21 -4.84 -25.96
CA PHE A 70 -21.34 -5.99 -26.13
C PHE A 70 -21.16 -6.37 -27.60
N VAL A 71 -22.22 -6.31 -28.42
CA VAL A 71 -22.12 -6.50 -29.87
C VAL A 71 -21.22 -5.44 -30.53
N ALA A 72 -21.30 -4.19 -30.09
CA ALA A 72 -20.40 -3.14 -30.57
C ALA A 72 -18.92 -3.44 -30.19
N PHE A 73 -18.68 -3.90 -28.98
CA PHE A 73 -17.34 -4.31 -28.57
C PHE A 73 -16.79 -5.48 -29.37
N LEU A 74 -17.61 -6.50 -29.69
CA LEU A 74 -17.20 -7.60 -30.54
C LEU A 74 -16.77 -7.11 -31.95
N LYS A 75 -17.46 -6.12 -32.52
CA LYS A 75 -17.05 -5.51 -33.79
C LYS A 75 -15.70 -4.81 -33.64
N MET A 76 -15.50 -4.00 -32.59
CA MET A 76 -14.23 -3.32 -32.32
C MET A 76 -13.07 -4.30 -32.09
N LEU A 77 -13.31 -5.42 -31.44
CA LEU A 77 -12.31 -6.47 -31.23
C LEU A 77 -11.96 -7.16 -32.56
N LYS A 78 -12.95 -7.45 -33.39
CA LYS A 78 -12.74 -8.01 -34.74
C LYS A 78 -11.94 -7.11 -35.63
N GLU A 79 -12.18 -5.80 -35.57
CA GLU A 79 -11.38 -4.78 -36.30
C GLU A 79 -9.91 -4.70 -35.87
N ARG A 80 -9.61 -5.24 -34.67
CA ARG A 80 -8.26 -5.34 -34.09
C ARG A 80 -7.66 -6.75 -34.23
N ASP A 81 -8.28 -7.63 -35.01
CA ASP A 81 -7.89 -9.04 -35.19
C ASP A 81 -7.85 -9.85 -33.87
N ILE A 82 -8.70 -9.48 -32.89
CA ILE A 82 -8.83 -10.17 -31.62
C ILE A 82 -10.04 -11.08 -31.68
N SER A 83 -9.80 -12.38 -31.59
CA SER A 83 -10.82 -13.44 -31.74
C SER A 83 -10.89 -14.43 -30.57
N THR A 84 -9.90 -14.43 -29.70
CA THR A 84 -9.78 -15.31 -28.54
C THR A 84 -9.73 -14.55 -27.23
N LEU A 85 -10.06 -15.22 -26.12
CA LEU A 85 -9.93 -14.65 -24.77
C LEU A 85 -8.47 -14.39 -24.39
N ASP A 86 -7.54 -15.21 -24.88
CA ASP A 86 -6.10 -15.01 -24.63
C ASP A 86 -5.59 -13.73 -25.33
N GLU A 87 -6.02 -13.47 -26.55
CA GLU A 87 -5.70 -12.24 -27.28
C GLU A 87 -6.35 -11.03 -26.59
N LEU A 88 -7.60 -11.16 -26.12
CA LEU A 88 -8.27 -10.12 -25.35
C LEU A 88 -7.55 -9.82 -24.02
N ASN A 89 -7.11 -10.85 -23.33
CA ASN A 89 -6.35 -10.68 -22.08
C ASN A 89 -5.00 -10.00 -22.32
N LYS A 90 -4.33 -10.25 -23.46
CA LYS A 90 -3.11 -9.53 -23.86
C LYS A 90 -3.39 -8.07 -24.20
N LEU A 91 -4.54 -7.77 -24.82
CA LEU A 91 -4.95 -6.40 -25.08
C LEU A 91 -5.25 -5.63 -23.77
N SER A 92 -5.69 -6.34 -22.75
CA SER A 92 -5.92 -5.79 -21.40
C SER A 92 -4.63 -5.64 -20.60
N GLU A 93 -3.46 -5.92 -21.14
CA GLU A 93 -2.19 -5.43 -20.60
C GLU A 93 -2.24 -3.90 -20.65
N LEU A 94 -2.87 -3.37 -19.60
CA LEU A 94 -3.01 -1.94 -19.40
C LEU A 94 -1.62 -1.33 -19.35
N ASP A 95 -1.44 -0.20 -20.03
CA ASP A 95 -0.30 0.65 -19.78
C ASP A 95 -0.26 1.06 -18.29
N GLU A 96 0.86 1.60 -17.85
CA GLU A 96 1.04 2.00 -16.45
C GLU A 96 -0.07 2.96 -15.97
N GLU A 97 -0.57 3.82 -16.85
CA GLU A 97 -1.66 4.75 -16.54
C GLU A 97 -3.02 4.06 -16.38
N GLY A 98 -3.29 3.04 -17.17
CA GLY A 98 -4.49 2.22 -17.03
C GLY A 98 -4.49 1.41 -15.74
N ILE A 99 -3.34 0.82 -15.37
CA ILE A 99 -3.15 0.09 -14.12
C ILE A 99 -3.43 1.01 -12.93
N LYS A 100 -2.96 2.26 -12.94
CA LYS A 100 -3.20 3.24 -11.87
C LYS A 100 -4.68 3.57 -11.65
N LYS A 101 -5.54 3.33 -12.62
CA LYS A 101 -6.99 3.61 -12.54
C LYS A 101 -7.84 2.41 -12.12
N LEU A 102 -7.25 1.21 -12.02
CA LEU A 102 -7.97 0.01 -11.58
C LEU A 102 -8.48 0.14 -10.13
N PRO A 103 -9.55 -0.57 -9.76
CA PRO A 103 -9.94 -0.72 -8.36
C PRO A 103 -8.78 -1.29 -7.54
N THR A 104 -8.68 -0.84 -6.30
CA THR A 104 -7.67 -1.32 -5.34
C THR A 104 -8.34 -1.99 -4.16
N TYR A 105 -7.63 -2.95 -3.57
CA TYR A 105 -8.06 -3.68 -2.39
C TYR A 105 -6.96 -3.62 -1.34
N HIS A 106 -7.34 -3.75 -0.08
CA HIS A 106 -6.38 -3.93 1.00
C HIS A 106 -5.71 -5.31 0.91
N ILE A 107 -4.47 -5.38 1.35
CA ILE A 107 -3.68 -6.59 1.42
C ILE A 107 -2.74 -6.52 2.62
N ILE A 108 -2.53 -7.65 3.29
CA ILE A 108 -1.50 -7.76 4.33
C ILE A 108 -0.25 -8.38 3.72
N ILE A 109 0.89 -7.77 3.99
CA ILE A 109 2.20 -8.27 3.56
C ILE A 109 3.11 -8.33 4.78
N LEU A 110 3.47 -9.53 5.21
CA LEU A 110 4.39 -9.76 6.31
C LEU A 110 5.78 -10.10 5.76
N ALA A 111 6.82 -9.47 6.29
CA ALA A 111 8.19 -9.84 6.00
C ALA A 111 8.59 -11.04 6.85
N LYS A 112 8.79 -12.19 6.22
CA LYS A 112 9.14 -13.46 6.87
C LYS A 112 10.61 -13.47 7.33
N ASN A 113 11.49 -12.86 6.56
CA ASN A 113 12.93 -12.81 6.78
C ASN A 113 13.55 -11.57 6.13
N ASP A 114 14.87 -11.43 6.15
CA ASP A 114 15.59 -10.30 5.55
C ASP A 114 15.37 -10.16 4.04
N VAL A 115 15.21 -11.26 3.31
CA VAL A 115 14.87 -11.20 1.87
C VAL A 115 13.50 -10.56 1.70
N GLY A 116 12.51 -11.00 2.49
CA GLY A 116 11.16 -10.43 2.51
C GLY A 116 11.17 -8.96 2.91
N ARG A 117 11.97 -8.56 3.90
CA ARG A 117 12.13 -7.16 4.28
C ARG A 117 12.59 -6.29 3.11
N VAL A 118 13.61 -6.73 2.38
CA VAL A 118 14.11 -6.00 1.19
C VAL A 118 13.06 -5.96 0.09
N ASN A 119 12.35 -7.08 -0.17
CA ASN A 119 11.31 -7.14 -1.17
C ASN A 119 10.10 -6.27 -0.79
N LEU A 120 9.71 -6.21 0.48
CA LEU A 120 8.67 -5.30 0.98
C LEU A 120 9.05 -3.84 0.71
N TYR A 121 10.28 -3.43 1.01
CA TYR A 121 10.74 -2.06 0.73
C TYR A 121 10.75 -1.74 -0.77
N ARG A 122 11.12 -2.70 -1.61
CA ARG A 122 11.03 -2.55 -3.07
C ARG A 122 9.59 -2.35 -3.52
N LEU A 123 8.66 -3.17 -3.03
CA LEU A 123 7.23 -3.06 -3.33
C LEU A 123 6.66 -1.70 -2.90
N VAL A 124 6.98 -1.24 -1.69
CA VAL A 124 6.57 0.08 -1.20
C VAL A 124 7.15 1.20 -2.08
N SER A 125 8.43 1.10 -2.45
CA SER A 125 9.07 2.07 -3.35
C SER A 125 8.40 2.10 -4.73
N TRP A 126 8.16 0.94 -5.34
CA TRP A 126 7.44 0.82 -6.62
C TRP A 126 6.03 1.40 -6.53
N ALA A 127 5.30 1.11 -5.45
CA ALA A 127 3.96 1.62 -5.23
C ALA A 127 3.91 3.16 -5.23
N HIS A 128 4.94 3.82 -4.68
CA HIS A 128 5.01 5.28 -4.60
C HIS A 128 5.56 5.92 -5.88
N ILE A 129 6.56 5.31 -6.49
CA ILE A 129 7.25 5.93 -7.65
C ILE A 129 6.49 5.66 -8.96
N ASN A 130 6.04 4.41 -9.17
CA ASN A 130 5.50 3.98 -10.47
C ASN A 130 3.96 3.87 -10.49
N TYR A 131 3.35 3.49 -9.36
CA TYR A 131 1.92 3.15 -9.31
C TYR A 131 1.09 4.02 -8.36
N PHE A 132 1.60 5.17 -7.96
CA PHE A 132 0.86 6.10 -7.11
C PHE A 132 -0.30 6.76 -7.89
N HIS A 133 -1.51 6.59 -7.36
CA HIS A 133 -2.68 7.35 -7.81
C HIS A 133 -3.63 7.55 -6.62
N ARG A 134 -3.61 8.74 -6.02
CA ARG A 134 -4.23 9.12 -4.74
C ARG A 134 -3.64 8.39 -3.53
N VAL A 135 -3.40 7.08 -3.66
CA VAL A 135 -2.73 6.21 -2.69
C VAL A 135 -1.69 5.35 -3.40
N PRO A 136 -0.68 4.84 -2.69
CA PRO A 136 0.26 3.87 -3.25
C PRO A 136 -0.44 2.55 -3.58
N ARG A 137 -0.12 1.95 -4.73
CA ARG A 137 -0.75 0.73 -5.24
C ARG A 137 0.29 -0.27 -5.66
N ILE A 138 -0.02 -1.55 -5.51
CA ILE A 138 0.87 -2.65 -5.91
C ILE A 138 0.10 -3.55 -6.89
N PRO A 139 0.46 -3.59 -8.18
CA PRO A 139 -0.10 -4.58 -9.08
C PRO A 139 0.24 -6.00 -8.63
N LYS A 140 -0.71 -6.95 -8.72
CA LYS A 140 -0.50 -8.35 -8.34
C LYS A 140 0.69 -8.99 -9.06
N SER A 141 0.92 -8.64 -10.34
CA SER A 141 2.07 -9.11 -11.12
C SER A 141 3.41 -8.65 -10.54
N VAL A 142 3.47 -7.41 -10.04
CA VAL A 142 4.67 -6.88 -9.37
C VAL A 142 4.86 -7.56 -8.01
N LEU A 143 3.77 -7.73 -7.23
CA LEU A 143 3.84 -8.46 -5.96
C LEU A 143 4.31 -9.90 -6.16
N ALA A 144 3.77 -10.61 -7.16
CA ALA A 144 4.18 -11.98 -7.48
C ALA A 144 5.69 -12.09 -7.81
N LYS A 145 6.24 -11.10 -8.49
CA LYS A 145 7.68 -11.04 -8.83
C LYS A 145 8.58 -10.89 -7.61
N TYR A 146 8.12 -10.20 -6.56
CA TYR A 146 8.89 -9.94 -5.33
C TYR A 146 8.34 -10.70 -4.11
N ARG A 147 7.64 -11.82 -4.34
CA ARG A 147 6.96 -12.59 -3.28
C ARG A 147 7.91 -13.35 -2.34
N GLU A 148 9.13 -13.60 -2.76
CA GLU A 148 10.11 -14.35 -1.95
C GLU A 148 10.32 -13.69 -0.58
N GLY A 149 10.25 -14.50 0.48
CA GLY A 149 10.38 -14.05 1.86
C GLY A 149 9.20 -13.25 2.41
N LEU A 150 8.07 -13.22 1.69
CA LEU A 150 6.83 -12.57 2.12
C LEU A 150 5.74 -13.59 2.43
N ILE A 151 4.86 -13.25 3.37
CA ILE A 151 3.59 -13.93 3.64
C ILE A 151 2.47 -12.95 3.32
N ILE A 152 1.49 -13.40 2.53
CA ILE A 152 0.43 -12.57 1.98
C ILE A 152 -0.91 -12.96 2.59
N GLY A 153 -1.58 -12.02 3.26
CA GLY A 153 -2.90 -12.19 3.85
C GLY A 153 -4.01 -11.46 3.07
N SER A 154 -5.24 -11.97 3.16
CA SER A 154 -6.39 -11.46 2.42
C SER A 154 -6.94 -10.12 2.94
N ALA A 155 -6.46 -9.65 4.07
CA ALA A 155 -6.85 -8.42 4.76
C ALA A 155 -8.33 -8.35 5.19
N CYS A 156 -8.79 -7.14 5.52
CA CYS A 156 -10.09 -6.82 6.10
C CYS A 156 -11.25 -6.81 5.05
N GLU A 157 -12.36 -6.19 5.42
CA GLU A 157 -13.54 -6.01 4.55
C GLU A 157 -13.22 -5.25 3.24
N ALA A 158 -12.19 -4.42 3.23
CA ALA A 158 -11.71 -3.73 2.03
C ALA A 158 -10.77 -4.61 1.17
N GLY A 159 -10.49 -5.85 1.60
CA GLY A 159 -9.72 -6.84 0.85
C GLY A 159 -10.49 -7.44 -0.32
N GLU A 160 -9.77 -7.91 -1.33
CA GLU A 160 -10.39 -8.50 -2.53
C GLU A 160 -11.25 -9.71 -2.22
N LEU A 161 -10.79 -10.61 -1.33
CA LEU A 161 -11.54 -11.81 -0.96
C LEU A 161 -12.86 -11.47 -0.29
N PHE A 162 -12.84 -10.63 0.75
CA PHE A 162 -14.05 -10.24 1.47
C PHE A 162 -15.05 -9.58 0.53
N GLN A 163 -14.59 -8.63 -0.30
CA GLN A 163 -15.44 -7.96 -1.29
C GLN A 163 -15.99 -8.92 -2.34
N ALA A 164 -15.25 -9.96 -2.74
CA ALA A 164 -15.73 -10.98 -3.66
C ALA A 164 -16.81 -11.86 -3.01
N VAL A 165 -16.64 -12.24 -1.74
CA VAL A 165 -17.64 -13.00 -0.97
C VAL A 165 -18.94 -12.21 -0.80
N VAL A 166 -18.85 -10.93 -0.41
CA VAL A 166 -20.04 -10.05 -0.31
C VAL A 166 -20.80 -9.92 -1.62
N ARG A 167 -20.08 -9.86 -2.74
CA ARG A 167 -20.68 -9.78 -4.08
C ARG A 167 -21.22 -11.10 -4.61
N GLY A 168 -21.08 -12.20 -3.87
CA GLY A 168 -21.53 -13.52 -4.30
C GLY A 168 -20.81 -14.03 -5.55
N VAL A 169 -19.50 -13.79 -5.66
CA VAL A 169 -18.70 -14.24 -6.80
C VAL A 169 -18.68 -15.78 -6.84
N PRO A 170 -18.77 -16.42 -8.02
CA PRO A 170 -18.74 -17.88 -8.16
C PRO A 170 -17.49 -18.53 -7.58
N ASP A 171 -17.61 -19.78 -7.11
CA ASP A 171 -16.54 -20.53 -6.45
C ASP A 171 -15.28 -20.70 -7.31
N SER A 172 -15.41 -20.82 -8.62
CA SER A 172 -14.28 -20.87 -9.56
C SER A 172 -13.41 -19.59 -9.51
N GLU A 173 -14.05 -18.43 -9.41
CA GLU A 173 -13.34 -17.14 -9.26
C GLU A 173 -12.83 -16.95 -7.84
N LEU A 174 -13.62 -17.32 -6.81
CA LEU A 174 -13.17 -17.31 -5.41
C LEU A 174 -11.94 -18.18 -5.22
N GLY A 175 -11.88 -19.36 -5.84
CA GLY A 175 -10.70 -20.23 -5.80
C GLY A 175 -9.44 -19.55 -6.36
N ARG A 176 -9.56 -18.81 -7.47
CA ARG A 176 -8.47 -18.05 -8.05
C ARG A 176 -7.99 -16.92 -7.10
N ILE A 177 -8.93 -16.24 -6.44
CA ILE A 177 -8.62 -15.20 -5.47
C ILE A 177 -7.93 -15.78 -4.24
N VAL A 178 -8.50 -16.84 -3.64
CA VAL A 178 -7.97 -17.52 -2.44
C VAL A 178 -6.56 -18.05 -2.67
N ASN A 179 -6.30 -18.65 -3.83
CA ASN A 179 -4.98 -19.21 -4.15
C ASN A 179 -3.86 -18.17 -4.23
N PHE A 180 -4.21 -16.91 -4.39
CA PHE A 180 -3.23 -15.82 -4.36
C PHE A 180 -2.65 -15.56 -2.97
N TYR A 181 -3.39 -15.85 -1.90
CA TYR A 181 -3.02 -15.60 -0.52
C TYR A 181 -2.34 -16.81 0.14
N ASP A 182 -1.48 -16.55 1.12
CA ASP A 182 -0.87 -17.57 1.97
C ASP A 182 -1.79 -17.92 3.15
N TYR A 183 -2.54 -16.93 3.66
CA TYR A 183 -3.59 -17.12 4.65
C TYR A 183 -4.78 -16.19 4.39
N LEU A 184 -5.92 -16.54 4.95
CA LEU A 184 -7.14 -15.73 4.87
C LEU A 184 -7.39 -15.06 6.23
N GLU A 185 -8.14 -13.97 6.22
CA GLU A 185 -8.41 -13.17 7.41
C GLU A 185 -9.90 -12.99 7.63
N ILE A 186 -10.32 -13.10 8.88
CA ILE A 186 -11.65 -12.74 9.36
C ILE A 186 -11.51 -11.80 10.56
N GLN A 187 -12.51 -10.94 10.77
CA GLN A 187 -12.49 -9.95 11.84
C GLN A 187 -13.77 -10.03 12.69
N PRO A 188 -13.77 -9.49 13.93
CA PRO A 188 -14.98 -9.35 14.72
C PRO A 188 -16.09 -8.69 13.93
N ILE A 189 -17.32 -9.19 14.07
CA ILE A 189 -18.45 -8.68 13.28
C ILE A 189 -18.73 -7.20 13.55
N GLY A 190 -18.43 -6.72 14.77
CA GLY A 190 -18.57 -5.30 15.12
C GLY A 190 -17.72 -4.37 14.27
N ASN A 191 -16.57 -4.84 13.74
CA ASN A 191 -15.72 -4.06 12.83
C ASN A 191 -16.45 -3.71 11.52
N ASN A 192 -17.36 -4.57 11.09
CA ASN A 192 -18.09 -4.48 9.83
C ASN A 192 -19.58 -4.08 10.02
N ALA A 193 -20.00 -3.70 11.22
CA ALA A 193 -21.38 -3.32 11.53
C ALA A 193 -21.91 -2.13 10.69
N PHE A 194 -21.00 -1.29 10.16
CA PHE A 194 -21.36 -0.21 9.24
C PHE A 194 -22.05 -0.72 7.96
N MET A 195 -21.79 -1.97 7.54
CA MET A 195 -22.42 -2.57 6.37
C MET A 195 -23.91 -2.80 6.55
N ILE A 196 -24.36 -3.05 7.79
CA ILE A 196 -25.79 -3.22 8.13
C ILE A 196 -26.54 -1.89 8.00
N ARG A 197 -25.87 -0.76 8.23
CA ARG A 197 -26.44 0.58 8.12
C ARG A 197 -26.48 1.12 6.69
N ASN A 198 -25.80 0.46 5.77
CA ASN A 198 -25.76 0.87 4.37
C ASN A 198 -26.92 0.22 3.61
N GLU A 199 -27.89 1.02 3.20
CA GLU A 199 -29.09 0.57 2.46
C GLU A 199 -28.77 -0.13 1.13
N ASP A 200 -27.62 0.16 0.53
CA ASP A 200 -27.15 -0.46 -0.71
C ASP A 200 -26.39 -1.78 -0.46
N SER A 201 -26.22 -2.20 0.79
CA SER A 201 -25.52 -3.42 1.16
C SER A 201 -26.42 -4.65 1.10
N SER A 202 -25.87 -5.79 0.69
CA SER A 202 -26.53 -7.10 0.83
C SER A 202 -26.58 -7.61 2.28
N VAL A 203 -25.83 -6.99 3.18
CA VAL A 203 -25.75 -7.33 4.61
C VAL A 203 -26.82 -6.56 5.37
N GLN A 204 -27.74 -7.27 6.02
CA GLN A 204 -28.89 -6.67 6.69
C GLN A 204 -28.83 -6.78 8.22
N ASN A 205 -28.08 -7.75 8.74
CA ASN A 205 -28.01 -8.04 10.17
C ASN A 205 -26.66 -8.67 10.53
N GLU A 206 -26.43 -8.89 11.84
CA GLU A 206 -25.19 -9.49 12.33
C GLU A 206 -25.00 -10.95 11.88
N GLU A 207 -26.09 -11.69 11.65
CA GLU A 207 -25.97 -13.08 11.21
C GLU A 207 -25.41 -13.15 9.78
N ASP A 208 -25.79 -12.21 8.92
CA ASP A 208 -25.18 -12.10 7.58
C ASP A 208 -23.67 -11.87 7.68
N LEU A 209 -23.21 -11.04 8.63
CA LEU A 209 -21.77 -10.84 8.88
C LEU A 209 -21.07 -12.11 9.38
N ARG A 210 -21.73 -12.88 10.28
CA ARG A 210 -21.23 -14.18 10.71
C ARG A 210 -21.14 -15.19 9.55
N ASP A 211 -22.11 -15.16 8.65
CA ASP A 211 -22.13 -16.04 7.48
C ASP A 211 -21.02 -15.70 6.47
N LEU A 212 -20.69 -14.41 6.30
CA LEU A 212 -19.49 -14.02 5.51
C LEU A 212 -18.22 -14.62 6.11
N ASN A 213 -18.03 -14.49 7.43
CA ASN A 213 -16.87 -15.10 8.11
C ASN A 213 -16.87 -16.62 7.99
N ARG A 214 -18.02 -17.29 8.20
CA ARG A 214 -18.16 -18.75 7.99
C ARG A 214 -17.82 -19.16 6.55
N ARG A 215 -18.21 -18.36 5.57
CA ARG A 215 -17.86 -18.60 4.16
C ARG A 215 -16.36 -18.54 3.93
N ILE A 216 -15.68 -17.55 4.50
CA ILE A 216 -14.21 -17.45 4.41
C ILE A 216 -13.52 -18.62 5.11
N VAL A 217 -14.03 -19.06 6.27
CA VAL A 217 -13.53 -20.26 6.97
C VAL A 217 -13.66 -21.51 6.09
N ARG A 218 -14.84 -21.74 5.48
CA ARG A 218 -15.04 -22.86 4.55
C ARG A 218 -14.12 -22.80 3.35
N LEU A 219 -13.88 -21.62 2.77
CA LEU A 219 -12.91 -21.44 1.69
C LEU A 219 -11.49 -21.80 2.15
N GLY A 220 -11.11 -21.42 3.37
CA GLY A 220 -9.83 -21.81 3.97
C GLY A 220 -9.68 -23.33 4.04
N GLU A 221 -10.71 -24.02 4.51
CA GLU A 221 -10.74 -25.50 4.56
C GLU A 221 -10.65 -26.12 3.17
N GLN A 222 -11.47 -25.65 2.23
CA GLN A 222 -11.53 -26.16 0.86
C GLN A 222 -10.19 -26.00 0.11
N PHE A 223 -9.51 -24.88 0.28
CA PHE A 223 -8.26 -24.55 -0.41
C PHE A 223 -7.01 -24.76 0.46
N GLN A 224 -7.16 -25.37 1.65
CA GLN A 224 -6.07 -25.66 2.59
C GLN A 224 -5.26 -24.40 2.94
N LYS A 225 -5.95 -23.28 3.18
CA LYS A 225 -5.36 -22.02 3.63
C LYS A 225 -5.69 -21.79 5.09
N PRO A 226 -4.70 -21.45 5.94
CA PRO A 226 -4.97 -21.03 7.30
C PRO A 226 -5.91 -19.81 7.30
N VAL A 227 -6.88 -19.79 8.22
CA VAL A 227 -7.72 -18.63 8.45
C VAL A 227 -7.34 -18.03 9.80
N CYS A 228 -6.98 -16.75 9.83
CA CYS A 228 -6.60 -16.02 11.04
C CYS A 228 -7.67 -15.02 11.41
N ALA A 229 -8.07 -15.00 12.68
CA ALA A 229 -8.90 -13.96 13.26
C ALA A 229 -8.01 -12.82 13.74
N THR A 230 -8.21 -11.61 13.18
CA THR A 230 -7.46 -10.41 13.56
C THR A 230 -8.40 -9.33 14.10
N CYS A 231 -7.88 -8.47 14.97
CA CYS A 231 -8.67 -7.50 15.73
C CYS A 231 -8.81 -6.14 15.03
N ASP A 232 -7.91 -5.81 14.10
CA ASP A 232 -7.82 -4.50 13.43
C ASP A 232 -7.71 -3.33 14.43
N VAL A 233 -6.75 -3.42 15.34
CA VAL A 233 -6.58 -2.48 16.45
C VAL A 233 -6.23 -1.07 15.97
N HIS A 234 -7.02 -0.08 16.37
CA HIS A 234 -6.78 1.34 16.14
C HIS A 234 -6.62 2.15 17.43
N PHE A 235 -7.03 1.60 18.56
CA PHE A 235 -6.88 2.19 19.90
C PHE A 235 -6.77 1.11 20.97
N LEU A 236 -6.29 1.47 22.17
CA LEU A 236 -5.96 0.50 23.21
C LEU A 236 -7.21 0.04 23.97
N ASP A 237 -7.89 0.95 24.63
CA ASP A 237 -9.07 0.68 25.44
C ASP A 237 -10.36 1.13 24.75
N PRO A 238 -11.52 0.52 25.03
CA PRO A 238 -12.79 0.90 24.40
C PRO A 238 -13.11 2.40 24.48
N GLU A 239 -12.72 3.07 25.57
CA GLU A 239 -12.94 4.51 25.80
C GLU A 239 -12.10 5.40 24.89
N ASP A 240 -11.01 4.89 24.36
CA ASP A 240 -10.09 5.64 23.47
C ASP A 240 -10.69 5.91 22.08
N GLU A 241 -11.85 5.34 21.77
CA GLU A 241 -12.56 5.61 20.52
C GLU A 241 -12.78 7.11 20.30
N VAL A 242 -12.91 7.89 21.38
CA VAL A 242 -13.08 9.34 21.32
C VAL A 242 -11.93 10.04 20.61
N TYR A 243 -10.72 9.56 20.75
CA TYR A 243 -9.53 10.13 20.10
C TYR A 243 -9.57 9.87 18.58
N ARG A 244 -9.96 8.67 18.19
CA ARG A 244 -10.17 8.32 16.77
C ARG A 244 -11.28 9.15 16.15
N ARG A 245 -12.40 9.35 16.86
CA ARG A 245 -13.53 10.22 16.47
C ARG A 245 -13.06 11.64 16.19
N ILE A 246 -12.28 12.24 17.10
CA ILE A 246 -11.72 13.59 16.93
C ILE A 246 -10.84 13.67 15.67
N ILE A 247 -9.96 12.69 15.45
CA ILE A 247 -9.07 12.66 14.30
C ILE A 247 -9.88 12.50 12.98
N MET A 248 -10.89 11.65 12.96
CA MET A 248 -11.77 11.45 11.80
C MET A 248 -12.57 12.72 11.49
N ALA A 249 -13.16 13.35 12.51
CA ALA A 249 -13.85 14.61 12.36
C ALA A 249 -12.94 15.70 11.79
N GLY A 250 -11.70 15.81 12.29
CA GLY A 250 -10.70 16.75 11.78
C GLY A 250 -10.28 16.49 10.33
N LYS A 251 -10.39 15.25 9.85
CA LYS A 251 -10.16 14.86 8.45
C LYS A 251 -11.42 14.99 7.57
N GLY A 252 -12.57 15.39 8.12
CA GLY A 252 -13.81 15.60 7.38
C GLY A 252 -14.61 14.35 7.08
N PHE A 253 -14.40 13.24 7.82
CA PHE A 253 -15.25 12.05 7.72
C PHE A 253 -16.64 12.37 8.29
N LYS A 254 -17.68 12.02 7.53
CA LYS A 254 -19.09 12.33 7.91
C LYS A 254 -19.65 11.36 8.96
N ASP A 255 -19.09 10.16 9.00
CA ASP A 255 -19.46 9.03 9.86
C ASP A 255 -18.56 8.91 11.12
N CYS A 256 -17.88 9.99 11.47
CA CYS A 256 -16.94 10.00 12.59
C CYS A 256 -17.59 9.63 13.94
N ASP A 257 -18.91 9.87 14.12
CA ASP A 257 -19.65 9.53 15.34
C ASP A 257 -20.07 8.05 15.42
N GLU A 258 -19.91 7.29 14.33
CA GLU A 258 -20.25 5.87 14.24
C GLU A 258 -18.98 5.00 14.30
N GLN A 259 -18.35 4.97 15.49
CA GLN A 259 -17.10 4.24 15.66
C GLN A 259 -17.30 2.73 15.70
N ALA A 260 -16.47 2.00 14.93
CA ALA A 260 -16.33 0.56 15.08
C ALA A 260 -15.49 0.23 16.35
N PRO A 261 -15.73 -0.91 17.02
CA PRO A 261 -15.05 -1.27 18.28
C PRO A 261 -13.63 -1.82 18.00
N LEU A 262 -12.73 -0.98 17.50
CA LEU A 262 -11.37 -1.33 17.06
C LEU A 262 -10.34 -1.25 18.20
N TYR A 263 -10.72 -1.64 19.40
CA TYR A 263 -9.80 -1.70 20.55
C TYR A 263 -9.00 -3.00 20.59
N LEU A 264 -7.91 -3.00 21.36
CA LEU A 264 -7.08 -4.19 21.56
C LEU A 264 -7.84 -5.21 22.42
N ARG A 265 -8.20 -6.33 21.85
CA ARG A 265 -8.84 -7.45 22.54
C ARG A 265 -7.82 -8.45 23.06
N THR A 266 -8.08 -9.00 24.21
CA THR A 266 -7.35 -10.17 24.73
C THR A 266 -7.69 -11.42 23.95
N THR A 267 -6.93 -12.49 24.18
CA THR A 267 -7.22 -13.79 23.55
C THR A 267 -8.61 -14.30 23.93
N GLU A 268 -9.00 -14.13 25.19
CA GLU A 268 -10.30 -14.55 25.73
C GLU A 268 -11.44 -13.78 25.04
N GLU A 269 -11.33 -12.47 24.92
CA GLU A 269 -12.29 -11.63 24.21
C GLU A 269 -12.40 -12.01 22.72
N MET A 270 -11.27 -12.30 22.07
CA MET A 270 -11.29 -12.77 20.68
C MET A 270 -11.95 -14.15 20.56
N LEU A 271 -11.72 -15.08 21.48
CA LEU A 271 -12.40 -16.38 21.49
C LEU A 271 -13.92 -16.22 21.67
N GLU A 272 -14.37 -15.26 22.49
CA GLU A 272 -15.78 -14.93 22.67
C GLU A 272 -16.40 -14.34 21.39
N GLU A 273 -15.71 -13.41 20.73
CA GLU A 273 -16.14 -12.82 19.45
C GLU A 273 -16.38 -13.88 18.37
N PHE A 274 -15.58 -14.95 18.34
CA PHE A 274 -15.68 -16.01 17.35
C PHE A 274 -16.36 -17.29 17.87
N ALA A 275 -16.99 -17.27 19.05
CA ALA A 275 -17.68 -18.42 19.64
C ALA A 275 -18.77 -19.01 18.74
N TYR A 276 -19.34 -18.22 17.83
CA TYR A 276 -20.34 -18.68 16.85
C TYR A 276 -19.80 -19.68 15.81
N LEU A 277 -18.49 -19.85 15.70
CA LEU A 277 -17.83 -20.87 14.87
C LEU A 277 -17.73 -22.22 15.58
N GLY A 278 -18.04 -22.28 16.88
CA GLY A 278 -17.78 -23.41 17.77
C GLY A 278 -16.39 -23.37 18.40
N PRO A 279 -16.19 -24.01 19.57
CA PRO A 279 -15.00 -23.83 20.40
C PRO A 279 -13.70 -24.25 19.67
N ASP A 280 -13.72 -25.37 18.96
CA ASP A 280 -12.52 -25.87 18.28
C ASP A 280 -12.11 -24.95 17.12
N LYS A 281 -13.08 -24.48 16.33
CA LYS A 281 -12.81 -23.59 15.21
C LYS A 281 -12.41 -22.18 15.70
N ALA A 282 -13.03 -21.66 16.75
CA ALA A 282 -12.62 -20.41 17.37
C ALA A 282 -11.16 -20.48 17.85
N GLN A 283 -10.79 -21.57 18.56
CA GLN A 283 -9.41 -21.81 18.99
C GLN A 283 -8.45 -21.91 17.79
N GLU A 284 -8.86 -22.57 16.71
CA GLU A 284 -8.05 -22.68 15.49
C GLU A 284 -7.75 -21.31 14.88
N VAL A 285 -8.78 -20.49 14.61
CA VAL A 285 -8.60 -19.22 13.90
C VAL A 285 -7.99 -18.12 14.77
N VAL A 286 -8.29 -18.09 16.07
CA VAL A 286 -7.80 -17.05 16.99
C VAL A 286 -6.39 -17.35 17.48
N VAL A 287 -6.08 -18.60 17.83
CA VAL A 287 -4.82 -18.95 18.49
C VAL A 287 -3.90 -19.78 17.61
N THR A 288 -4.37 -20.91 17.09
CA THR A 288 -3.50 -21.85 16.39
C THR A 288 -2.94 -21.28 15.10
N ASN A 289 -3.81 -20.76 14.24
CA ASN A 289 -3.40 -20.25 12.94
C ASN A 289 -2.63 -18.93 13.03
N THR A 290 -2.99 -18.04 13.97
CA THR A 290 -2.25 -16.78 14.18
C THR A 290 -0.82 -17.06 14.65
N ARG A 291 -0.62 -18.01 15.56
CA ARG A 291 0.71 -18.47 15.98
C ARG A 291 1.46 -19.14 14.83
N PHE A 292 0.79 -20.02 14.07
CA PHE A 292 1.40 -20.67 12.91
C PHE A 292 1.95 -19.65 11.89
N ILE A 293 1.25 -18.55 11.64
CA ILE A 293 1.74 -17.48 10.76
C ILE A 293 2.90 -16.72 11.42
N ALA A 294 2.77 -16.35 12.70
CA ALA A 294 3.81 -15.63 13.43
C ALA A 294 5.12 -16.44 13.55
N ASP A 295 5.04 -17.74 13.82
CA ASP A 295 6.19 -18.63 13.97
C ASP A 295 6.98 -18.85 12.65
N GLN A 296 6.40 -18.52 11.51
CA GLN A 296 7.11 -18.51 10.24
C GLN A 296 8.01 -17.28 10.04
N CYS A 297 7.82 -16.25 10.86
CA CYS A 297 8.59 -15.01 10.77
C CYS A 297 9.84 -15.08 11.64
N GLU A 298 10.99 -14.80 11.04
CA GLU A 298 12.26 -14.68 11.75
C GLU A 298 12.33 -13.35 12.51
N LEU A 299 13.20 -13.28 13.52
CA LEU A 299 13.52 -12.01 14.17
C LEU A 299 14.36 -11.15 13.22
N ILE A 300 13.75 -10.14 12.64
CA ILE A 300 14.40 -9.20 11.71
C ILE A 300 14.33 -7.77 12.24
N SER A 301 15.29 -6.94 11.84
CA SER A 301 15.24 -5.51 12.12
C SER A 301 14.68 -4.73 10.91
N PRO A 302 13.69 -3.85 11.09
CA PRO A 302 13.20 -2.99 10.01
C PRO A 302 14.29 -2.09 9.43
N VAL A 303 15.21 -1.65 10.28
CA VAL A 303 16.36 -0.82 9.91
C VAL A 303 17.63 -1.61 10.14
N ARG A 304 18.56 -1.60 9.18
CA ARG A 304 19.87 -2.22 9.35
C ARG A 304 20.59 -1.59 10.54
N PRO A 305 21.22 -2.39 11.42
CA PRO A 305 21.93 -1.86 12.59
C PRO A 305 23.16 -1.05 12.18
N ASP A 306 23.77 -1.39 11.05
CA ASP A 306 24.99 -0.75 10.58
C ASP A 306 24.69 0.61 9.93
N LYS A 307 25.51 1.59 10.24
CA LYS A 307 25.52 2.86 9.52
C LYS A 307 26.10 2.63 8.13
N CYS A 308 25.38 3.08 7.11
CA CYS A 308 25.78 2.98 5.72
C CYS A 308 25.94 4.38 5.10
N PRO A 309 26.96 5.14 5.47
CA PRO A 309 27.20 6.44 4.83
C PRO A 309 27.52 6.20 3.34
N PRO A 310 27.16 7.12 2.45
CA PRO A 310 27.57 7.05 1.06
C PRO A 310 29.09 7.08 0.95
N VAL A 311 29.64 6.49 -0.08
CA VAL A 311 31.07 6.50 -0.35
C VAL A 311 31.38 7.56 -1.42
N ILE A 312 32.25 8.51 -1.11
CA ILE A 312 32.80 9.45 -2.07
C ILE A 312 34.33 9.23 -2.04
N GLU A 313 34.89 8.89 -3.19
CA GLU A 313 36.34 8.67 -3.32
C GLU A 313 37.11 9.91 -2.84
N ASN A 314 38.20 9.67 -2.12
CA ASN A 314 39.10 10.71 -1.59
C ASN A 314 38.40 11.79 -0.72
N SER A 315 37.26 11.45 -0.08
CA SER A 315 36.51 12.41 0.74
C SER A 315 37.34 13.00 1.88
N ASP A 316 38.20 12.20 2.51
CA ASP A 316 39.06 12.61 3.62
C ASP A 316 40.09 13.65 3.19
N GLU A 317 40.80 13.37 2.12
CA GLU A 317 41.80 14.29 1.55
C GLU A 317 41.11 15.52 0.97
N THR A 318 39.99 15.37 0.29
CA THR A 318 39.22 16.46 -0.29
C THR A 318 38.74 17.43 0.80
N LEU A 319 38.20 16.91 1.91
CA LEU A 319 37.78 17.76 3.03
C LEU A 319 38.96 18.51 3.64
N ARG A 320 40.06 17.81 3.88
CA ARG A 320 41.28 18.42 4.42
C ARG A 320 41.79 19.55 3.52
N ASN A 321 41.89 19.30 2.22
CA ASN A 321 42.36 20.29 1.24
C ASN A 321 41.43 21.51 1.17
N ILE A 322 40.10 21.33 1.16
CA ILE A 322 39.13 22.43 1.17
C ILE A 322 39.35 23.29 2.41
N CYS A 323 39.44 22.68 3.60
CA CYS A 323 39.59 23.38 4.86
C CYS A 323 40.91 24.18 4.93
N TYR A 324 42.02 23.56 4.54
CA TYR A 324 43.32 24.25 4.58
C TYR A 324 43.45 25.33 3.52
N ASN A 325 42.99 25.10 2.30
CA ASN A 325 42.99 26.13 1.26
C ASN A 325 42.20 27.38 1.74
N ARG A 326 41.02 27.15 2.32
CA ARG A 326 40.24 28.27 2.84
C ARG A 326 40.86 28.93 4.06
N ALA A 327 41.53 28.19 4.92
CA ALA A 327 42.28 28.76 6.04
C ALA A 327 43.43 29.67 5.56
N HIS A 328 44.20 29.22 4.55
CA HIS A 328 45.24 30.04 3.94
C HIS A 328 44.70 31.30 3.25
N GLU A 329 43.52 31.20 2.59
CA GLU A 329 42.89 32.40 2.02
C GLU A 329 42.52 33.46 3.08
N LEU A 330 42.09 33.01 4.27
CA LEU A 330 41.62 33.90 5.33
C LEU A 330 42.71 34.41 6.25
N TYR A 331 43.73 33.59 6.53
CA TYR A 331 44.74 33.88 7.55
C TYR A 331 46.16 34.00 6.97
N GLY A 332 46.35 33.81 5.65
CA GLY A 332 47.66 33.93 5.00
C GLY A 332 48.43 32.61 4.96
N GLU A 333 49.69 32.68 4.44
CA GLU A 333 50.52 31.46 4.27
C GLU A 333 50.94 30.85 5.63
N ASP A 334 51.29 31.72 6.61
CA ASP A 334 51.61 31.30 7.97
C ASP A 334 50.36 31.29 8.83
N LEU A 335 49.75 30.09 8.97
CA LEU A 335 48.53 29.92 9.75
C LEU A 335 48.79 30.11 11.25
N PRO A 336 47.97 30.89 11.97
CA PRO A 336 48.04 30.98 13.42
C PRO A 336 47.90 29.60 14.08
N GLU A 337 48.67 29.36 15.15
CA GLU A 337 48.70 28.07 15.86
C GLU A 337 47.29 27.60 16.29
N ILE A 338 46.48 28.53 16.81
CA ILE A 338 45.08 28.23 17.22
C ILE A 338 44.21 27.72 16.07
N VAL A 339 44.48 28.16 14.83
CA VAL A 339 43.75 27.70 13.64
C VAL A 339 44.17 26.27 13.30
N VAL A 340 45.50 26.03 13.29
CA VAL A 340 46.05 24.71 12.97
C VAL A 340 45.61 23.65 14.00
N GLU A 341 45.79 23.95 15.29
CA GLU A 341 45.39 23.03 16.37
C GLU A 341 43.90 22.69 16.31
N ARG A 342 43.09 23.71 16.09
CA ARG A 342 41.64 23.53 16.02
C ARG A 342 41.22 22.70 14.80
N LEU A 343 41.76 22.99 13.59
CA LEU A 343 41.47 22.24 12.38
C LEU A 343 41.95 20.81 12.49
N GLU A 344 43.18 20.55 12.96
CA GLU A 344 43.69 19.18 13.12
C GLU A 344 42.82 18.35 14.08
N ARG A 345 42.44 18.94 15.20
CA ARG A 345 41.56 18.27 16.17
C ARG A 345 40.22 17.89 15.55
N GLU A 346 39.59 18.83 14.85
CA GLU A 346 38.25 18.56 14.24
C GLU A 346 38.36 17.63 13.06
N LEU A 347 39.27 17.84 12.11
CA LEU A 347 39.45 16.98 10.95
C LEU A 347 39.85 15.56 11.33
N ASN A 348 40.74 15.38 12.32
CA ASN A 348 41.07 14.04 12.78
C ASN A 348 39.89 13.33 13.40
N SER A 349 39.05 14.02 14.17
CA SER A 349 37.80 13.44 14.71
C SER A 349 36.80 13.09 13.60
N ILE A 350 36.60 13.96 12.63
CA ILE A 350 35.67 13.77 11.51
C ILE A 350 36.12 12.58 10.64
N ILE A 351 37.38 12.55 10.26
CA ILE A 351 37.96 11.56 9.36
C ILE A 351 38.06 10.18 10.04
N SER A 352 38.57 10.11 11.27
CA SER A 352 38.72 8.84 11.99
C SER A 352 37.38 8.15 12.29
N ASN A 353 36.29 8.91 12.36
CA ASN A 353 34.94 8.37 12.52
C ASN A 353 34.19 8.15 11.19
N GLY A 354 34.84 8.37 10.03
CA GLY A 354 34.26 8.15 8.71
C GLY A 354 33.20 9.16 8.29
N PHE A 355 33.21 10.38 8.86
CA PHE A 355 32.22 11.41 8.58
C PHE A 355 32.64 12.46 7.54
N ALA A 356 33.86 12.37 6.97
CA ALA A 356 34.29 13.31 5.95
C ALA A 356 33.32 13.40 4.76
N VAL A 357 32.80 12.27 4.33
CA VAL A 357 31.80 12.21 3.25
C VAL A 357 30.54 13.05 3.56
N MET A 358 30.10 13.08 4.82
CA MET A 358 28.94 13.85 5.23
C MET A 358 29.22 15.36 5.15
N TYR A 359 30.44 15.77 5.51
CA TYR A 359 30.88 17.18 5.35
C TYR A 359 30.95 17.57 3.87
N ILE A 360 31.48 16.70 3.00
CA ILE A 360 31.52 16.96 1.55
C ILE A 360 30.11 17.08 0.96
N ILE A 361 29.19 16.24 1.38
CA ILE A 361 27.77 16.31 0.93
C ILE A 361 27.14 17.64 1.42
N ALA A 362 27.28 17.97 2.68
CA ALA A 362 26.77 19.23 3.24
C ALA A 362 27.35 20.44 2.53
N GLN A 363 28.67 20.46 2.30
CA GLN A 363 29.37 21.49 1.54
C GLN A 363 28.78 21.65 0.14
N LYS A 364 28.64 20.58 -0.62
CA LYS A 364 28.08 20.62 -1.97
C LYS A 364 26.64 21.15 -1.99
N LEU A 365 25.80 20.75 -1.02
CA LEU A 365 24.43 21.21 -0.90
C LEU A 365 24.37 22.72 -0.59
N VAL A 366 25.17 23.19 0.36
CA VAL A 366 25.22 24.62 0.74
C VAL A 366 25.74 25.45 -0.44
N TRP A 367 26.83 25.03 -1.07
CA TRP A 367 27.39 25.72 -2.21
C TRP A 367 26.41 25.82 -3.39
N LYS A 368 25.70 24.74 -3.67
CA LYS A 368 24.67 24.72 -4.73
C LYS A 368 23.53 25.69 -4.40
N SER A 369 23.04 25.65 -3.16
CA SER A 369 21.98 26.56 -2.70
C SER A 369 22.39 28.02 -2.84
N ASN A 370 23.61 28.36 -2.39
CA ASN A 370 24.14 29.73 -2.50
C ASN A 370 24.33 30.14 -3.98
N ALA A 371 24.81 29.25 -4.82
CA ALA A 371 24.96 29.49 -6.27
C ALA A 371 23.62 29.74 -6.97
N ASP A 372 22.54 29.12 -6.47
CA ASP A 372 21.19 29.37 -6.96
C ASP A 372 20.52 30.64 -6.37
N GLY A 373 21.23 31.37 -5.51
CA GLY A 373 20.75 32.61 -4.89
C GLY A 373 19.94 32.43 -3.62
N TYR A 374 19.96 31.22 -3.01
CA TYR A 374 19.27 30.95 -1.75
C TYR A 374 20.27 31.00 -0.58
N LEU A 375 19.91 31.73 0.46
CA LEU A 375 20.72 31.79 1.68
C LEU A 375 20.57 30.52 2.52
N VAL A 376 21.70 30.06 3.05
CA VAL A 376 21.73 28.93 3.99
C VAL A 376 22.30 29.44 5.32
N GLY A 377 21.49 29.32 6.38
CA GLY A 377 21.90 29.70 7.74
C GLY A 377 22.33 28.47 8.56
N SER A 378 23.32 28.66 9.42
CA SER A 378 23.73 27.63 10.36
C SER A 378 22.69 27.37 11.43
N ARG A 379 22.55 26.11 11.84
CA ARG A 379 21.67 25.72 12.94
C ARG A 379 22.35 24.71 13.86
N GLY A 380 22.22 24.93 15.16
CA GLY A 380 22.78 24.05 16.18
C GLY A 380 24.31 24.11 16.25
N SER A 381 24.94 22.98 16.62
CA SER A 381 26.39 22.91 16.90
C SER A 381 27.29 23.07 15.68
N VAL A 382 26.77 23.08 14.46
CA VAL A 382 27.58 23.27 13.24
C VAL A 382 28.23 24.71 13.26
N GLY A 383 27.58 25.67 13.85
CA GLY A 383 28.13 27.04 14.04
C GLY A 383 29.35 27.10 14.97
N SER A 384 29.70 26.05 15.69
CA SER A 384 30.92 25.97 16.52
C SER A 384 32.02 25.09 15.92
N SER A 385 31.89 24.65 14.69
CA SER A 385 32.88 23.83 13.96
C SER A 385 33.73 24.73 13.03
N LEU A 386 35.01 24.77 13.25
CA LEU A 386 35.95 25.47 12.35
C LEU A 386 36.08 24.75 11.01
N ALA A 387 36.03 23.41 10.99
CA ALA A 387 36.00 22.63 9.75
C ALA A 387 34.77 22.94 8.90
N ALA A 388 33.61 23.15 9.53
CA ALA A 388 32.40 23.56 8.83
C ALA A 388 32.51 25.00 8.25
N THR A 389 33.14 25.92 8.98
CA THR A 389 33.42 27.27 8.48
C THR A 389 34.39 27.24 7.31
N MET A 390 35.51 26.51 7.44
CA MET A 390 36.53 26.42 6.39
C MET A 390 36.03 25.66 5.16
N SER A 391 35.13 24.72 5.31
CA SER A 391 34.49 24.05 4.17
C SER A 391 33.33 24.81 3.54
N GLY A 392 32.96 25.97 4.10
CA GLY A 392 31.89 26.81 3.57
C GLY A 392 30.49 26.26 3.82
N ILE A 393 30.32 25.39 4.83
CA ILE A 393 29.01 24.89 5.30
C ILE A 393 28.32 25.97 6.15
N THR A 394 29.09 26.73 6.91
CA THR A 394 28.62 27.84 7.73
C THR A 394 29.53 29.08 7.58
N GLU A 395 28.96 30.26 7.74
CA GLU A 395 29.68 31.54 7.78
C GLU A 395 30.17 31.89 9.19
N VAL A 396 29.76 31.18 10.22
CA VAL A 396 30.10 31.47 11.61
C VAL A 396 31.53 31.01 11.92
N ASN A 397 32.41 31.95 12.27
CA ASN A 397 33.76 31.61 12.74
C ASN A 397 33.74 31.36 14.26
N PRO A 398 34.04 30.14 14.73
CA PRO A 398 33.99 29.79 16.15
C PRO A 398 35.25 30.24 16.93
N LEU A 399 36.27 30.77 16.24
CA LEU A 399 37.47 31.24 16.90
C LEU A 399 37.24 32.65 17.48
N PRO A 400 37.90 32.98 18.59
CA PRO A 400 37.92 34.37 19.08
C PRO A 400 38.54 35.30 18.01
N PRO A 401 38.18 36.58 17.99
CA PRO A 401 38.80 37.54 17.08
C PRO A 401 40.33 37.51 17.24
N LEU A 402 41.02 37.15 16.16
CA LEU A 402 42.48 37.28 16.14
C LEU A 402 42.81 38.75 15.96
N LEU A 403 43.47 39.34 16.95
CA LEU A 403 44.07 40.68 16.82
C LEU A 403 45.22 40.57 15.83
N THR A 404 45.09 41.22 14.71
CA THR A 404 46.17 41.41 13.72
C THR A 404 47.17 42.47 14.19
#